data_baf3ea91c3e06e5254dec569bf306bda
#
_entry.id   baf3ea91c3e06e5254dec569bf306bda
#
_cell.length_a   1.000
_cell.length_b   1.000
_cell.length_c   1.000
_cell.angle_alpha   90.00
_cell.angle_beta   90.00
_cell.angle_gamma   90.00
#
_symmetry.space_group_name_H-M   'P 1'
#
loop_
_entity.id
_entity.type
_entity.pdbx_description
1 polymer ?
#
loop_
_entity_poly.entity_id
_entity_poly.type
_entity_poly.pdbx_seq_one_letter_code
_entity_poly.pdbx_strand_id
1 'polypeptide(L)'
;MSKEKKIEDLKNKEVLTSYDKKAIRRAEAKKRAKREAFVTKLVGSLLLLAICVACIVAVVINYRKANVEFIDVDGEKVSGKEFDFNYGLAKSNQMNQELFGGITYATYFSSYLGYDASKDDKKQAYNGSSDTTWYDYFASTTVDFIKNNKALLKAGADKNYTYSDVDADADYSEFKKSIEDAANSNNMSLNDYYKKVFGSSATESNVKSFTLTYLKAVAYQKKLLAEFTPSDSEAEDYYKNNSNNYDTVSFHSYSFVAEDKTDSDKLDEAKAKASEMLKEVTSADAFKSLCASYASEDDRSKYEKEDSDPSYTAAGTYTGLDNTQATWLFDENRKAGDKTVLENATAGTYTVILFVSRQKDEDSVNNIASSLASQTLSDTLKSYTDNMSVNNISNRVKMYSE
;
A
#
# COMPACT_ATOMS: atom_id res chain seq x y z
N MET A 1 2.89 -34.52 17.51
CA MET A 1 2.23 -33.99 16.30
C MET A 1 2.47 -32.49 16.23
N SER A 2 3.03 -31.96 15.15
CA SER A 2 3.32 -30.53 15.07
C SER A 2 2.01 -29.71 15.01
N LYS A 3 2.04 -28.47 15.52
CA LYS A 3 0.86 -27.58 15.48
C LYS A 3 0.32 -27.37 14.06
N GLU A 4 1.19 -27.43 13.06
CA GLU A 4 0.82 -27.29 11.63
C GLU A 4 0.00 -28.49 11.14
N LYS A 5 0.40 -29.70 11.48
CA LYS A 5 -0.33 -30.93 11.10
C LYS A 5 -1.74 -30.94 11.71
N LYS A 6 -1.89 -30.37 12.92
CA LYS A 6 -3.20 -30.28 13.59
C LYS A 6 -4.14 -29.25 12.95
N ILE A 7 -3.61 -28.19 12.33
CA ILE A 7 -4.40 -27.19 11.59
C ILE A 7 -4.77 -27.72 10.20
N GLU A 8 -3.90 -28.49 9.57
CA GLU A 8 -4.15 -29.12 8.27
C GLU A 8 -5.24 -30.19 8.39
N ASP A 9 -5.21 -30.98 9.45
CA ASP A 9 -6.27 -31.94 9.79
C ASP A 9 -7.62 -31.24 10.04
N LEU A 10 -7.61 -30.02 10.65
CA LEU A 10 -8.82 -29.23 10.84
C LEU A 10 -9.38 -28.68 9.52
N LYS A 11 -8.55 -28.33 8.54
CA LYS A 11 -8.99 -27.83 7.23
C LYS A 11 -9.64 -28.92 6.38
N ASN A 12 -9.29 -30.18 6.62
CA ASN A 12 -9.78 -31.34 5.85
C ASN A 12 -11.07 -31.96 6.45
N LYS A 13 -11.66 -31.35 7.48
CA LYS A 13 -12.94 -31.79 8.02
C LYS A 13 -14.10 -31.41 7.09
N GLU A 14 -15.00 -32.35 6.83
CA GLU A 14 -16.22 -32.11 6.02
C GLU A 14 -17.15 -31.04 6.63
N VAL A 15 -17.19 -30.92 7.96
CA VAL A 15 -18.00 -29.89 8.65
C VAL A 15 -17.15 -29.17 9.69
N LEU A 16 -16.98 -27.86 9.53
CA LEU A 16 -16.21 -27.01 10.43
C LEU A 16 -17.13 -26.35 11.47
N THR A 17 -16.84 -26.56 12.75
CA THR A 17 -17.50 -25.83 13.84
C THR A 17 -17.05 -24.36 13.86
N SER A 18 -17.83 -23.51 14.54
CA SER A 18 -17.42 -22.08 14.72
C SER A 18 -16.09 -21.94 15.47
N TYR A 19 -15.77 -22.90 16.35
CA TYR A 19 -14.48 -22.97 17.05
C TYR A 19 -13.33 -23.37 16.12
N ASP A 20 -13.56 -24.35 15.25
CA ASP A 20 -12.58 -24.78 14.23
C ASP A 20 -12.27 -23.63 13.25
N LYS A 21 -13.30 -22.92 12.77
CA LYS A 21 -13.15 -21.72 11.91
C LYS A 21 -12.34 -20.62 12.60
N LYS A 22 -12.58 -20.39 13.90
CA LYS A 22 -11.83 -19.39 14.70
C LYS A 22 -10.38 -19.83 14.95
N ALA A 23 -10.13 -21.14 15.15
CA ALA A 23 -8.79 -21.70 15.29
C ALA A 23 -7.99 -21.63 13.98
N ILE A 24 -8.62 -21.96 12.86
CA ILE A 24 -8.02 -21.84 11.52
C ILE A 24 -7.69 -20.38 11.22
N ARG A 25 -8.63 -19.44 11.40
CA ARG A 25 -8.40 -17.99 11.18
C ARG A 25 -7.25 -17.45 12.05
N ARG A 26 -7.19 -17.82 13.34
CA ARG A 26 -6.09 -17.44 14.25
C ARG A 26 -4.74 -18.04 13.81
N ALA A 27 -4.74 -19.26 13.28
CA ALA A 27 -3.52 -19.88 12.78
C ALA A 27 -3.07 -19.24 11.47
N GLU A 28 -4.02 -18.89 10.61
CA GLU A 28 -3.76 -18.16 9.35
C GLU A 28 -3.28 -16.73 9.60
N ALA A 29 -3.92 -16.02 10.53
CA ALA A 29 -3.47 -14.70 10.98
C ALA A 29 -2.05 -14.75 11.59
N LYS A 30 -1.76 -15.76 12.45
CA LYS A 30 -0.39 -15.98 12.97
C LYS A 30 0.61 -16.37 11.87
N LYS A 31 0.18 -17.13 10.87
CA LYS A 31 1.01 -17.50 9.72
C LYS A 31 1.23 -16.29 8.79
N ARG A 32 0.20 -15.45 8.64
CA ARG A 32 0.28 -14.13 7.97
C ARG A 32 1.22 -13.19 8.72
N ALA A 33 1.00 -12.95 10.01
CA ALA A 33 1.85 -12.10 10.83
C ALA A 33 3.32 -12.59 10.87
N LYS A 34 3.56 -13.92 10.92
CA LYS A 34 4.91 -14.48 10.77
C LYS A 34 5.47 -14.31 9.35
N ARG A 35 4.63 -14.42 8.34
CA ARG A 35 5.02 -14.15 6.94
C ARG A 35 5.30 -12.68 6.72
N GLU A 36 4.47 -11.80 7.26
CA GLU A 36 4.66 -10.34 7.21
C GLU A 36 5.92 -9.92 7.99
N ALA A 37 6.14 -10.47 9.20
CA ALA A 37 7.37 -10.24 9.94
C ALA A 37 8.62 -10.85 9.25
N PHE A 38 8.47 -11.97 8.57
CA PHE A 38 9.54 -12.57 7.76
C PHE A 38 9.73 -11.77 6.47
N VAL A 39 8.64 -11.35 5.81
CA VAL A 39 8.67 -10.50 4.62
C VAL A 39 9.18 -9.10 4.97
N THR A 40 8.83 -8.52 6.12
CA THR A 40 9.37 -7.23 6.59
C THR A 40 10.87 -7.36 6.91
N LYS A 41 11.30 -8.47 7.51
CA LYS A 41 12.74 -8.77 7.71
C LYS A 41 13.45 -9.09 6.39
N LEU A 42 12.79 -9.83 5.48
CA LEU A 42 13.29 -10.14 4.15
C LEU A 42 13.27 -8.90 3.25
N VAL A 43 12.25 -8.04 3.36
CA VAL A 43 12.14 -6.78 2.63
C VAL A 43 13.21 -5.78 3.07
N GLY A 44 13.58 -5.73 4.35
CA GLY A 44 14.75 -4.96 4.80
C GLY A 44 16.06 -5.45 4.16
N SER A 45 16.27 -6.76 4.11
CA SER A 45 17.44 -7.35 3.43
C SER A 45 17.26 -7.42 1.90
N LEU A 46 16.00 -7.53 1.40
CA LEU A 46 15.67 -7.50 -0.03
C LEU A 46 15.65 -6.08 -0.61
N LEU A 47 15.45 -5.05 0.21
CA LEU A 47 15.64 -3.65 -0.19
C LEU A 47 17.06 -3.43 -0.73
N LEU A 48 18.02 -4.00 -0.06
CA LEU A 48 19.41 -3.99 -0.51
C LEU A 48 19.65 -4.95 -1.71
N LEU A 49 19.00 -6.10 -1.73
CA LEU A 49 19.07 -7.07 -2.83
C LEU A 49 18.40 -6.55 -4.12
N ALA A 50 17.33 -5.82 -4.02
CA ALA A 50 16.62 -5.29 -5.17
C ALA A 50 17.31 -4.07 -5.80
N ILE A 51 18.12 -3.31 -5.00
CA ILE A 51 19.10 -2.37 -5.58
C ILE A 51 19.90 -3.11 -6.66
N CYS A 52 20.14 -4.35 -6.45
CA CYS A 52 21.00 -5.20 -7.23
C CYS A 52 20.39 -5.68 -8.55
N VAL A 53 19.16 -6.03 -8.55
CA VAL A 53 18.50 -6.57 -9.75
C VAL A 53 18.08 -5.44 -10.71
N ALA A 54 17.69 -4.29 -10.16
CA ALA A 54 17.26 -3.13 -10.95
C ALA A 54 18.40 -2.41 -11.67
N CYS A 55 19.66 -2.64 -11.27
CA CYS A 55 20.80 -1.87 -11.76
C CYS A 55 21.68 -2.60 -12.80
N ILE A 56 21.15 -3.52 -13.58
CA ILE A 56 21.94 -4.33 -14.52
C ILE A 56 22.50 -3.56 -15.72
N VAL A 57 22.17 -2.30 -15.90
CA VAL A 57 22.71 -1.55 -17.04
C VAL A 57 23.05 -0.12 -16.67
N ALA A 58 24.22 0.14 -16.25
CA ALA A 58 24.81 1.46 -16.41
C ALA A 58 26.31 1.42 -16.19
N VAL A 59 27.03 1.15 -17.17
CA VAL A 59 28.48 1.37 -17.14
C VAL A 59 28.83 2.43 -18.14
N VAL A 60 29.68 3.35 -17.68
CA VAL A 60 30.37 4.40 -18.43
C VAL A 60 29.64 5.73 -18.50
N ILE A 61 29.68 6.47 -17.44
CA ILE A 61 29.68 7.93 -17.56
C ILE A 61 30.85 8.48 -16.76
N ASN A 62 31.74 9.03 -17.52
CA ASN A 62 32.92 9.83 -17.23
C ASN A 62 33.19 10.21 -15.76
N TYR A 63 34.33 9.77 -15.26
CA TYR A 63 35.00 10.17 -14.02
C TYR A 63 34.95 11.69 -13.73
N ARG A 64 34.88 12.52 -14.78
CA ARG A 64 34.73 13.97 -14.67
C ARG A 64 33.36 14.42 -14.17
N LYS A 65 32.30 13.65 -14.33
CA LYS A 65 30.93 14.03 -13.91
C LYS A 65 30.69 13.75 -12.42
N ALA A 66 31.46 12.89 -11.81
CA ALA A 66 31.26 12.43 -10.44
C ALA A 66 31.43 13.52 -9.37
N ASN A 67 32.30 14.48 -9.62
CA ASN A 67 32.62 15.55 -8.67
C ASN A 67 31.99 16.90 -9.05
N VAL A 68 31.19 16.95 -10.10
CA VAL A 68 30.45 18.15 -10.46
C VAL A 68 29.22 18.26 -9.57
N GLU A 69 28.95 19.44 -9.07
CA GLU A 69 27.71 19.77 -8.38
C GLU A 69 26.54 19.48 -9.32
N PHE A 70 25.62 18.64 -8.85
CA PHE A 70 24.51 18.14 -9.68
C PHE A 70 23.26 18.95 -9.39
N ILE A 71 22.92 19.06 -8.12
CA ILE A 71 21.83 19.87 -7.59
C ILE A 71 22.28 20.54 -6.28
N ASP A 72 21.59 21.57 -5.89
CA ASP A 72 21.67 22.19 -4.56
C ASP A 72 20.31 22.03 -3.89
N VAL A 73 20.30 21.53 -2.68
CA VAL A 73 19.10 21.39 -1.88
C VAL A 73 19.28 22.19 -0.60
N ASP A 74 18.52 23.27 -0.45
CA ASP A 74 18.55 24.16 0.72
C ASP A 74 19.96 24.76 1.00
N GLY A 75 20.70 25.12 -0.09
CA GLY A 75 22.07 25.65 0.00
C GLY A 75 23.16 24.59 0.15
N GLU A 76 22.80 23.31 0.26
CA GLU A 76 23.76 22.21 0.34
C GLU A 76 23.91 21.51 -1.03
N LYS A 77 25.15 21.52 -1.52
CA LYS A 77 25.48 20.98 -2.83
C LYS A 77 25.56 19.46 -2.78
N VAL A 78 24.87 18.81 -3.71
CA VAL A 78 24.90 17.36 -3.94
C VAL A 78 25.75 17.09 -5.17
N SER A 79 26.83 16.35 -4.97
CA SER A 79 27.72 15.93 -6.07
C SER A 79 27.09 14.86 -6.95
N GLY A 80 27.57 14.72 -8.20
CA GLY A 80 27.09 13.69 -9.12
C GLY A 80 27.17 12.28 -8.54
N LYS A 81 28.27 11.95 -7.84
CA LYS A 81 28.43 10.64 -7.18
C LYS A 81 27.49 10.42 -6.00
N GLU A 82 27.15 11.48 -5.27
CA GLU A 82 26.18 11.43 -4.18
C GLU A 82 24.74 11.31 -4.73
N PHE A 83 24.47 12.01 -5.82
CA PHE A 83 23.19 11.88 -6.53
C PHE A 83 23.00 10.45 -7.07
N ASP A 84 24.03 9.88 -7.72
CA ASP A 84 23.98 8.51 -8.25
C ASP A 84 23.75 7.48 -7.12
N PHE A 85 24.36 7.68 -5.94
CA PHE A 85 24.14 6.86 -4.76
C PHE A 85 22.68 6.94 -4.30
N ASN A 86 22.15 8.16 -4.15
CA ASN A 86 20.76 8.37 -3.74
C ASN A 86 19.78 7.88 -4.81
N TYR A 87 20.13 7.98 -6.10
CA TYR A 87 19.35 7.44 -7.21
C TYR A 87 19.17 5.93 -7.08
N GLY A 88 20.25 5.21 -6.81
CA GLY A 88 20.20 3.76 -6.57
C GLY A 88 19.30 3.39 -5.39
N LEU A 89 19.41 4.12 -4.29
CA LEU A 89 18.58 3.90 -3.10
C LEU A 89 17.11 4.24 -3.35
N ALA A 90 16.82 5.44 -3.85
CA ALA A 90 15.46 5.92 -4.08
C ALA A 90 14.69 5.01 -5.04
N LYS A 91 15.33 4.67 -6.16
CA LYS A 91 14.77 3.74 -7.14
C LYS A 91 14.46 2.39 -6.52
N SER A 92 15.40 1.83 -5.76
CA SER A 92 15.19 0.56 -5.10
C SER A 92 14.07 0.61 -4.07
N ASN A 93 14.04 1.64 -3.24
CA ASN A 93 12.99 1.81 -2.24
C ASN A 93 11.61 1.85 -2.92
N GLN A 94 11.48 2.62 -3.99
CA GLN A 94 10.23 2.71 -4.73
C GLN A 94 9.84 1.38 -5.38
N MET A 95 10.78 0.73 -6.07
CA MET A 95 10.51 -0.53 -6.78
C MET A 95 10.03 -1.66 -5.85
N ASN A 96 10.45 -1.64 -4.59
CA ASN A 96 10.08 -2.67 -3.61
C ASN A 96 8.86 -2.30 -2.75
N GLN A 97 8.41 -1.06 -2.82
CA GLN A 97 7.22 -0.64 -2.10
C GLN A 97 5.99 -1.36 -2.69
N GLU A 98 5.15 -1.89 -1.81
CA GLU A 98 3.85 -2.43 -2.19
C GLU A 98 2.91 -1.31 -2.59
N LEU A 99 2.25 -1.45 -3.73
CA LEU A 99 1.28 -0.49 -4.24
C LEU A 99 -0.14 -0.84 -3.77
N PHE A 100 -0.57 -2.08 -4.02
CA PHE A 100 -1.84 -2.65 -3.54
C PHE A 100 -1.85 -4.17 -3.70
N GLY A 101 -2.54 -4.89 -2.81
CA GLY A 101 -2.85 -6.31 -2.96
C GLY A 101 -1.64 -7.23 -3.18
N GLY A 102 -0.48 -6.90 -2.60
CA GLY A 102 0.77 -7.64 -2.79
C GLY A 102 1.53 -7.32 -4.08
N ILE A 103 1.04 -6.39 -4.90
CA ILE A 103 1.72 -5.93 -6.12
C ILE A 103 2.70 -4.82 -5.74
N THR A 104 3.99 -5.02 -6.04
CA THR A 104 5.01 -3.99 -5.87
C THR A 104 5.03 -3.03 -7.05
N TYR A 105 5.62 -1.82 -6.84
CA TYR A 105 5.88 -0.90 -7.95
C TYR A 105 6.73 -1.54 -9.05
N ALA A 106 7.68 -2.41 -8.73
CA ALA A 106 8.46 -3.15 -9.73
C ALA A 106 7.56 -3.98 -10.66
N THR A 107 6.61 -4.72 -10.07
CA THR A 107 5.64 -5.51 -10.84
C THR A 107 4.72 -4.61 -11.66
N TYR A 108 4.22 -3.53 -11.05
CA TYR A 108 3.36 -2.57 -11.73
C TYR A 108 4.05 -1.91 -12.93
N PHE A 109 5.27 -1.38 -12.72
CA PHE A 109 6.03 -0.72 -13.78
C PHE A 109 6.37 -1.66 -14.93
N SER A 110 6.76 -2.91 -14.62
CA SER A 110 7.10 -3.87 -15.68
C SER A 110 5.87 -4.39 -16.43
N SER A 111 4.78 -4.69 -15.72
CA SER A 111 3.62 -5.34 -16.32
C SER A 111 2.66 -4.35 -17.01
N TYR A 112 2.56 -3.13 -16.51
CA TYR A 112 1.55 -2.17 -16.97
C TYR A 112 2.15 -0.95 -17.68
N LEU A 113 3.37 -0.52 -17.32
CA LEU A 113 4.03 0.65 -17.91
C LEU A 113 5.20 0.31 -18.82
N GLY A 114 5.46 -0.98 -19.05
CA GLY A 114 6.48 -1.46 -20.01
C GLY A 114 7.92 -1.18 -19.57
N TYR A 115 8.16 -1.00 -18.27
CA TYR A 115 9.52 -0.84 -17.74
C TYR A 115 10.31 -2.14 -17.84
N ASP A 116 11.53 -2.07 -18.36
CA ASP A 116 12.45 -3.21 -18.48
C ASP A 116 13.71 -2.94 -17.65
N ALA A 117 13.80 -3.62 -16.49
CA ALA A 117 14.93 -3.46 -15.57
C ALA A 117 16.29 -3.89 -16.15
N SER A 118 16.31 -4.59 -17.29
CA SER A 118 17.54 -4.98 -18.00
C SER A 118 18.09 -3.87 -18.89
N LYS A 119 17.30 -2.84 -19.19
CA LYS A 119 17.67 -1.73 -20.07
C LYS A 119 18.09 -0.48 -19.28
N ASP A 120 18.86 0.38 -19.94
CA ASP A 120 19.21 1.69 -19.41
C ASP A 120 17.97 2.58 -19.28
N ASP A 121 17.74 3.12 -18.08
CA ASP A 121 16.59 3.98 -17.76
C ASP A 121 16.51 5.21 -18.70
N LYS A 122 17.63 5.72 -19.18
CA LYS A 122 17.71 6.86 -20.13
C LYS A 122 17.24 6.51 -21.53
N LYS A 123 17.15 5.23 -21.85
CA LYS A 123 16.76 4.73 -23.17
C LYS A 123 15.33 4.21 -23.21
N GLN A 124 14.61 4.32 -22.12
CA GLN A 124 13.24 3.85 -22.01
C GLN A 124 12.32 5.05 -21.80
N ALA A 125 11.30 5.18 -22.65
CA ALA A 125 10.25 6.16 -22.47
C ALA A 125 9.43 5.85 -21.21
N TYR A 126 9.16 6.87 -20.40
CA TYR A 126 8.27 6.74 -19.25
C TYR A 126 6.82 6.82 -19.74
N ASN A 127 6.02 5.81 -19.43
CA ASN A 127 4.59 5.74 -19.76
C ASN A 127 4.26 6.12 -21.22
N GLY A 128 5.09 5.67 -22.18
CA GLY A 128 4.92 5.96 -23.59
C GLY A 128 5.21 7.42 -24.01
N SER A 129 5.72 8.26 -23.12
CA SER A 129 6.09 9.66 -23.41
C SER A 129 7.26 9.73 -24.37
N SER A 130 7.19 10.66 -25.34
CA SER A 130 8.34 10.97 -26.22
C SER A 130 9.42 11.80 -25.53
N ASP A 131 9.07 12.53 -24.47
CA ASP A 131 9.89 13.58 -23.89
C ASP A 131 10.41 13.26 -22.48
N THR A 132 9.91 12.20 -21.86
CA THR A 132 10.26 11.80 -20.49
C THR A 132 10.75 10.36 -20.49
N THR A 133 11.91 10.12 -19.91
CA THR A 133 12.48 8.78 -19.74
C THR A 133 12.24 8.25 -18.33
N TRP A 134 12.41 6.95 -18.13
CA TRP A 134 12.42 6.36 -16.79
C TRP A 134 13.52 6.96 -15.89
N TYR A 135 14.64 7.40 -16.49
CA TYR A 135 15.66 8.13 -15.75
C TYR A 135 15.13 9.46 -15.23
N ASP A 136 14.38 10.22 -16.02
CA ASP A 136 13.82 11.51 -15.60
C ASP A 136 12.84 11.32 -14.45
N TYR A 137 12.00 10.29 -14.52
CA TYR A 137 11.07 9.92 -13.46
C TYR A 137 11.81 9.56 -12.15
N PHE A 138 12.74 8.60 -12.20
CA PHE A 138 13.48 8.20 -11.01
C PHE A 138 14.40 9.30 -10.49
N ALA A 139 14.94 10.16 -11.36
CA ALA A 139 15.74 11.28 -10.94
C ALA A 139 14.93 12.34 -10.18
N SER A 140 13.68 12.60 -10.59
CA SER A 140 12.76 13.45 -9.83
C SER A 140 12.47 12.85 -8.45
N THR A 141 12.11 11.57 -8.40
CA THR A 141 11.92 10.84 -7.12
C THR A 141 13.16 10.88 -6.22
N THR A 142 14.36 10.85 -6.83
CA THR A 142 15.63 10.97 -6.11
C THR A 142 15.78 12.35 -5.44
N VAL A 143 15.34 13.41 -6.09
CA VAL A 143 15.37 14.76 -5.47
C VAL A 143 14.51 14.80 -4.23
N ASP A 144 13.31 14.25 -4.28
CA ASP A 144 12.41 14.19 -3.13
C ASP A 144 12.98 13.30 -2.02
N PHE A 145 13.60 12.18 -2.39
CA PHE A 145 14.31 11.31 -1.45
C PHE A 145 15.45 12.05 -0.73
N ILE A 146 16.25 12.83 -1.44
CA ILE A 146 17.31 13.66 -0.87
C ILE A 146 16.73 14.75 0.05
N LYS A 147 15.66 15.43 -0.38
CA LYS A 147 14.96 16.42 0.46
C LYS A 147 14.49 15.81 1.77
N ASN A 148 13.83 14.66 1.71
CA ASN A 148 13.33 13.96 2.89
C ASN A 148 14.45 13.55 3.84
N ASN A 149 15.56 12.99 3.32
CA ASN A 149 16.71 12.63 4.15
C ASN A 149 17.35 13.87 4.81
N LYS A 150 17.49 15.00 4.07
CA LYS A 150 17.99 16.25 4.63
C LYS A 150 17.03 16.84 5.68
N ALA A 151 15.72 16.73 5.46
CA ALA A 151 14.72 17.14 6.44
C ALA A 151 14.83 16.34 7.75
N LEU A 152 14.99 15.03 7.64
CA LEU A 152 15.23 14.15 8.79
C LEU A 152 16.50 14.53 9.54
N LEU A 153 17.61 14.74 8.83
CA LEU A 153 18.89 15.13 9.45
C LEU A 153 18.78 16.50 10.14
N LYS A 154 18.10 17.47 9.52
CA LYS A 154 17.86 18.79 10.09
C LYS A 154 16.97 18.70 11.33
N ALA A 155 15.84 18.00 11.24
CA ALA A 155 14.95 17.77 12.36
C ALA A 155 15.65 17.05 13.53
N GLY A 156 16.52 16.07 13.21
CA GLY A 156 17.35 15.40 14.20
C GLY A 156 18.35 16.34 14.87
N ALA A 157 19.01 17.19 14.10
CA ALA A 157 19.93 18.18 14.63
C ALA A 157 19.22 19.20 15.55
N ASP A 158 18.03 19.70 15.16
CA ASP A 158 17.22 20.62 15.95
C ASP A 158 16.80 20.00 17.30
N LYS A 159 16.67 18.68 17.36
CA LYS A 159 16.35 17.91 18.57
C LYS A 159 17.59 17.34 19.28
N ASN A 160 18.79 17.72 18.85
CA ASN A 160 20.06 17.19 19.39
C ASN A 160 20.15 15.67 19.37
N TYR A 161 19.59 15.05 18.32
CA TYR A 161 19.64 13.59 18.16
C TYR A 161 21.07 13.12 17.88
N THR A 162 21.52 12.16 18.67
CA THR A 162 22.82 11.53 18.50
C THR A 162 22.66 10.13 17.95
N TYR A 163 23.30 9.87 16.83
CA TYR A 163 23.48 8.51 16.28
C TYR A 163 24.84 8.02 16.72
N SER A 164 24.87 6.98 17.56
CA SER A 164 26.12 6.52 18.16
C SER A 164 27.04 5.87 17.12
N ASP A 165 28.35 5.97 17.31
CA ASP A 165 29.32 5.32 16.41
C ASP A 165 29.15 3.78 16.42
N VAL A 166 28.76 3.21 17.56
CA VAL A 166 28.50 1.77 17.69
C VAL A 166 27.31 1.34 16.84
N ASP A 167 26.20 2.08 16.89
CA ASP A 167 25.03 1.79 16.07
C ASP A 167 25.35 2.02 14.59
N ALA A 168 26.08 3.09 14.28
CA ALA A 168 26.49 3.43 12.92
C ALA A 168 27.37 2.32 12.29
N ASP A 169 28.32 1.77 13.04
CA ASP A 169 29.19 0.68 12.56
C ASP A 169 28.41 -0.63 12.42
N ALA A 170 27.47 -0.92 13.32
CA ALA A 170 26.61 -2.11 13.23
C ALA A 170 25.69 -2.04 12.00
N ASP A 171 24.96 -0.93 11.85
CA ASP A 171 24.03 -0.72 10.72
C ASP A 171 24.78 -0.70 9.38
N TYR A 172 25.97 -0.09 9.33
CA TYR A 172 26.82 -0.12 8.14
C TYR A 172 27.31 -1.53 7.81
N SER A 173 27.66 -2.31 8.81
CA SER A 173 28.13 -3.69 8.61
C SER A 173 27.00 -4.57 8.03
N GLU A 174 25.76 -4.38 8.49
CA GLU A 174 24.59 -5.06 7.94
C GLU A 174 24.34 -4.63 6.48
N PHE A 175 24.38 -3.33 6.21
CA PHE A 175 24.25 -2.79 4.87
C PHE A 175 25.33 -3.38 3.94
N LYS A 176 26.61 -3.33 4.34
CA LYS A 176 27.72 -3.85 3.55
C LYS A 176 27.55 -5.34 3.27
N LYS A 177 27.19 -6.12 4.28
CA LYS A 177 26.95 -7.57 4.13
C LYS A 177 25.86 -7.85 3.09
N SER A 178 24.75 -7.13 3.13
CA SER A 178 23.67 -7.32 2.16
C SER A 178 24.12 -7.01 0.73
N ILE A 179 24.96 -5.98 0.55
CA ILE A 179 25.53 -5.67 -0.76
C ILE A 179 26.54 -6.74 -1.20
N GLU A 180 27.34 -7.29 -0.28
CA GLU A 180 28.25 -8.40 -0.56
C GLU A 180 27.51 -9.67 -0.99
N ASP A 181 26.46 -10.02 -0.27
CA ASP A 181 25.59 -11.18 -0.60
C ASP A 181 24.96 -11.02 -1.99
N ALA A 182 24.55 -9.81 -2.31
CA ALA A 182 24.01 -9.50 -3.62
C ALA A 182 25.06 -9.51 -4.75
N ALA A 183 26.25 -8.99 -4.50
CA ALA A 183 27.38 -9.06 -5.45
C ALA A 183 27.71 -10.52 -5.76
N ASN A 184 27.83 -11.35 -4.73
CA ASN A 184 28.09 -12.78 -4.86
C ASN A 184 27.00 -13.49 -5.67
N SER A 185 25.74 -13.20 -5.40
CA SER A 185 24.59 -13.77 -6.13
C SER A 185 24.58 -13.38 -7.62
N ASN A 186 25.22 -12.26 -7.97
CA ASN A 186 25.39 -11.80 -9.34
C ASN A 186 26.76 -12.19 -9.94
N ASN A 187 27.56 -12.99 -9.26
CA ASN A 187 28.93 -13.35 -9.67
C ASN A 187 29.82 -12.12 -9.95
N MET A 188 29.70 -11.08 -9.13
CA MET A 188 30.46 -9.84 -9.28
C MET A 188 31.36 -9.57 -8.08
N SER A 189 32.47 -8.84 -8.30
CA SER A 189 33.21 -8.27 -7.19
C SER A 189 32.39 -7.18 -6.50
N LEU A 190 32.58 -6.97 -5.19
CA LEU A 190 31.91 -5.91 -4.44
C LEU A 190 32.12 -4.52 -5.07
N ASN A 191 33.31 -4.24 -5.56
CA ASN A 191 33.62 -2.94 -6.21
C ASN A 191 32.89 -2.76 -7.54
N ASP A 192 32.81 -3.80 -8.37
CA ASP A 192 32.04 -3.74 -9.62
C ASP A 192 30.56 -3.62 -9.34
N TYR A 193 30.13 -4.23 -8.28
CA TYR A 193 28.76 -4.16 -7.83
C TYR A 193 28.38 -2.75 -7.32
N TYR A 194 29.25 -2.10 -6.52
CA TYR A 194 29.08 -0.68 -6.16
C TYR A 194 28.94 0.21 -7.39
N LYS A 195 29.77 0.00 -8.40
CA LYS A 195 29.72 0.80 -9.65
C LYS A 195 28.43 0.56 -10.43
N LYS A 196 27.95 -0.68 -10.41
CA LYS A 196 26.72 -1.06 -11.08
C LYS A 196 25.50 -0.42 -10.42
N VAL A 197 25.47 -0.37 -9.09
CA VAL A 197 24.32 0.07 -8.31
C VAL A 197 24.34 1.58 -8.08
N PHE A 198 25.49 2.12 -7.71
CA PHE A 198 25.65 3.50 -7.25
C PHE A 198 26.43 4.38 -8.24
N GLY A 199 26.52 3.93 -9.50
CA GLY A 199 27.18 4.67 -10.55
C GLY A 199 28.68 4.40 -10.67
N SER A 200 29.24 4.72 -11.83
CA SER A 200 30.62 4.36 -12.23
C SER A 200 31.70 4.94 -11.30
N SER A 201 31.39 5.96 -10.53
CA SER A 201 32.27 6.63 -9.57
C SER A 201 32.17 6.10 -8.15
N ALA A 202 31.34 5.09 -7.92
CA ALA A 202 31.20 4.47 -6.61
C ALA A 202 32.48 3.74 -6.22
N THR A 203 32.93 4.02 -5.00
CA THR A 203 34.03 3.34 -4.31
C THR A 203 33.57 2.97 -2.92
N GLU A 204 34.23 1.98 -2.29
CA GLU A 204 33.88 1.62 -0.92
C GLU A 204 33.86 2.82 0.04
N SER A 205 34.83 3.73 -0.12
CA SER A 205 34.96 4.90 0.74
C SER A 205 33.79 5.87 0.60
N ASN A 206 33.40 6.23 -0.64
CA ASN A 206 32.30 7.18 -0.82
C ASN A 206 30.93 6.52 -0.53
N VAL A 207 30.75 5.25 -0.87
CA VAL A 207 29.56 4.49 -0.53
C VAL A 207 29.40 4.42 1.00
N LYS A 208 30.48 4.09 1.75
CA LYS A 208 30.44 4.12 3.22
C LYS A 208 29.98 5.48 3.75
N SER A 209 30.58 6.56 3.26
CA SER A 209 30.26 7.91 3.73
C SER A 209 28.79 8.28 3.50
N PHE A 210 28.29 8.03 2.31
CA PHE A 210 26.88 8.32 1.96
C PHE A 210 25.90 7.41 2.71
N THR A 211 26.26 6.12 2.86
CA THR A 211 25.47 5.16 3.63
C THR A 211 25.33 5.59 5.09
N LEU A 212 26.40 6.00 5.74
CA LEU A 212 26.34 6.45 7.15
C LEU A 212 25.44 7.70 7.30
N THR A 213 25.47 8.61 6.35
CA THR A 213 24.56 9.77 6.34
C THR A 213 23.10 9.35 6.17
N TYR A 214 22.82 8.43 5.27
CA TYR A 214 21.51 7.84 5.07
C TYR A 214 21.01 7.09 6.31
N LEU A 215 21.85 6.22 6.88
CA LEU A 215 21.49 5.43 8.06
C LEU A 215 21.19 6.31 9.28
N LYS A 216 21.88 7.43 9.44
CA LYS A 216 21.55 8.43 10.47
C LYS A 216 20.14 9.01 10.27
N ALA A 217 19.75 9.32 9.04
CA ALA A 217 18.40 9.79 8.74
C ALA A 217 17.36 8.70 9.05
N VAL A 218 17.63 7.45 8.63
CA VAL A 218 16.75 6.29 8.90
C VAL A 218 16.61 6.02 10.40
N ALA A 219 17.70 6.08 11.15
CA ALA A 219 17.68 5.87 12.61
C ALA A 219 16.82 6.94 13.31
N TYR A 220 16.93 8.20 12.87
CA TYR A 220 16.10 9.26 13.39
C TYR A 220 14.63 9.10 12.99
N GLN A 221 14.35 8.68 11.76
CA GLN A 221 13.00 8.35 11.31
C GLN A 221 12.37 7.26 12.18
N LYS A 222 13.10 6.19 12.49
CA LYS A 222 12.64 5.13 13.39
C LYS A 222 12.29 5.67 14.78
N LYS A 223 13.14 6.56 15.31
CA LYS A 223 12.88 7.21 16.59
C LYS A 223 11.60 8.03 16.55
N LEU A 224 11.41 8.86 15.53
CA LEU A 224 10.20 9.68 15.37
C LEU A 224 8.95 8.80 15.25
N LEU A 225 9.00 7.74 14.45
CA LEU A 225 7.88 6.81 14.34
C LEU A 225 7.51 6.18 15.69
N ALA A 226 8.52 5.78 16.48
CA ALA A 226 8.27 5.26 17.83
C ALA A 226 7.67 6.32 18.77
N GLU A 227 8.11 7.58 18.66
CA GLU A 227 7.56 8.69 19.44
C GLU A 227 6.13 9.08 19.02
N PHE A 228 5.82 8.94 17.74
CA PHE A 228 4.50 9.28 17.18
C PHE A 228 3.50 8.12 17.26
N THR A 229 3.95 6.91 17.58
CA THR A 229 3.06 5.76 17.74
C THR A 229 2.18 5.97 18.96
N PRO A 230 0.86 6.11 18.77
CA PRO A 230 -0.05 6.27 19.89
C PRO A 230 -0.09 5.01 20.75
N SER A 231 -0.48 5.17 22.01
CA SER A 231 -0.76 4.05 22.88
C SER A 231 -1.97 3.24 22.38
N ASP A 232 -2.10 2.00 22.84
CA ASP A 232 -3.25 1.13 22.50
C ASP A 232 -4.58 1.79 22.87
N SER A 233 -4.63 2.54 23.98
CA SER A 233 -5.83 3.28 24.38
C SER A 233 -6.17 4.41 23.42
N GLU A 234 -5.21 5.16 22.96
CA GLU A 234 -5.41 6.25 21.99
C GLU A 234 -5.82 5.70 20.61
N ALA A 235 -5.23 4.60 20.19
CA ALA A 235 -5.61 3.91 18.96
C ALA A 235 -7.05 3.34 19.04
N GLU A 236 -7.43 2.78 20.17
CA GLU A 236 -8.78 2.29 20.41
C GLU A 236 -9.81 3.44 20.45
N ASP A 237 -9.47 4.56 21.06
CA ASP A 237 -10.34 5.75 21.07
C ASP A 237 -10.47 6.37 19.68
N TYR A 238 -9.39 6.37 18.91
CA TYR A 238 -9.44 6.78 17.50
C TYR A 238 -10.35 5.85 16.68
N TYR A 239 -10.21 4.53 16.84
CA TYR A 239 -11.10 3.56 16.20
C TYR A 239 -12.57 3.84 16.54
N LYS A 240 -12.91 3.99 17.83
CA LYS A 240 -14.31 4.25 18.26
C LYS A 240 -14.91 5.48 17.59
N ASN A 241 -14.11 6.55 17.46
CA ASN A 241 -14.55 7.80 16.83
C ASN A 241 -14.61 7.71 15.29
N ASN A 242 -14.01 6.68 14.68
CA ASN A 242 -13.89 6.51 13.23
C ASN A 242 -14.31 5.11 12.77
N SER A 243 -15.12 4.39 13.55
CA SER A 243 -15.43 2.98 13.32
C SER A 243 -15.99 2.67 11.92
N ASN A 244 -16.71 3.61 11.29
CA ASN A 244 -17.20 3.47 9.93
C ASN A 244 -16.09 3.23 8.89
N ASN A 245 -14.87 3.69 9.15
CA ASN A 245 -13.73 3.51 8.25
C ASN A 245 -13.01 2.17 8.45
N TYR A 246 -13.31 1.49 9.56
CA TYR A 246 -12.61 0.27 10.00
C TYR A 246 -13.52 -0.93 10.20
N ASP A 247 -14.82 -0.73 10.09
CA ASP A 247 -15.79 -1.81 10.17
C ASP A 247 -16.18 -2.26 8.76
N THR A 248 -16.66 -3.48 8.71
CA THR A 248 -17.33 -4.03 7.55
C THR A 248 -18.75 -4.44 7.88
N VAL A 249 -19.63 -4.37 6.90
CA VAL A 249 -21.02 -4.80 7.03
C VAL A 249 -21.32 -5.98 6.12
N SER A 250 -22.09 -6.93 6.61
CA SER A 250 -22.65 -8.01 5.80
C SER A 250 -24.12 -7.76 5.58
N PHE A 251 -24.58 -7.90 4.37
CA PHE A 251 -25.97 -7.66 4.02
C PHE A 251 -26.37 -8.40 2.74
N HIS A 252 -27.65 -8.58 2.53
CA HIS A 252 -28.21 -8.95 1.25
C HIS A 252 -28.82 -7.73 0.58
N SER A 253 -28.73 -7.65 -0.74
CA SER A 253 -29.35 -6.59 -1.52
C SER A 253 -29.89 -7.09 -2.85
N TYR A 254 -30.99 -6.47 -3.29
CA TYR A 254 -31.56 -6.66 -4.62
C TYR A 254 -32.17 -5.36 -5.12
N SER A 255 -31.86 -4.99 -6.36
CA SER A 255 -32.23 -3.70 -6.91
C SER A 255 -33.27 -3.86 -8.01
N PHE A 256 -34.36 -3.11 -7.90
CA PHE A 256 -35.33 -2.88 -8.96
C PHE A 256 -35.00 -1.56 -9.65
N VAL A 257 -34.75 -1.61 -10.95
CA VAL A 257 -34.45 -0.44 -11.77
C VAL A 257 -35.67 -0.13 -12.61
N ALA A 258 -36.13 1.12 -12.58
CA ALA A 258 -37.21 1.57 -13.45
C ALA A 258 -36.77 1.48 -14.92
N GLU A 259 -37.65 0.99 -15.79
CA GLU A 259 -37.37 0.90 -17.23
C GLU A 259 -37.10 2.28 -17.85
N ASP A 260 -37.80 3.30 -17.36
CA ASP A 260 -37.53 4.70 -17.67
C ASP A 260 -37.60 5.54 -16.39
N LYS A 261 -36.45 6.08 -16.01
CA LYS A 261 -36.31 6.91 -14.80
C LYS A 261 -36.96 8.30 -14.92
N THR A 262 -37.44 8.67 -16.09
CA THR A 262 -38.15 9.94 -16.34
C THR A 262 -39.67 9.77 -16.34
N ASP A 263 -40.13 8.52 -16.36
CA ASP A 263 -41.53 8.16 -16.31
C ASP A 263 -41.97 7.82 -14.87
N SER A 264 -42.89 8.59 -14.31
CA SER A 264 -43.36 8.42 -12.94
C SER A 264 -44.04 7.06 -12.72
N ASP A 265 -44.76 6.55 -13.70
CA ASP A 265 -45.48 5.27 -13.60
C ASP A 265 -44.44 4.10 -13.52
N LYS A 266 -43.33 4.20 -14.27
CA LYS A 266 -42.25 3.23 -14.24
C LYS A 266 -41.45 3.28 -12.93
N LEU A 267 -41.28 4.46 -12.37
CA LEU A 267 -40.68 4.63 -11.03
C LEU A 267 -41.58 4.00 -9.95
N ASP A 268 -42.89 4.27 -10.00
CA ASP A 268 -43.83 3.72 -9.04
C ASP A 268 -43.96 2.19 -9.17
N GLU A 269 -43.88 1.64 -10.38
CA GLU A 269 -43.85 0.19 -10.61
C GLU A 269 -42.62 -0.46 -9.96
N ALA A 270 -41.40 0.09 -10.16
CA ALA A 270 -40.19 -0.42 -9.56
C ALA A 270 -40.21 -0.32 -8.02
N LYS A 271 -40.73 0.80 -7.50
CA LYS A 271 -40.91 1.04 -6.06
C LYS A 271 -41.93 0.06 -5.45
N ALA A 272 -43.01 -0.21 -6.14
CA ALA A 272 -44.02 -1.17 -5.68
C ALA A 272 -43.44 -2.58 -5.58
N LYS A 273 -42.69 -3.06 -6.60
CA LYS A 273 -42.01 -4.36 -6.60
C LYS A 273 -41.01 -4.47 -5.43
N ALA A 274 -40.20 -3.43 -5.20
CA ALA A 274 -39.26 -3.39 -4.09
C ALA A 274 -39.99 -3.46 -2.74
N SER A 275 -41.07 -2.74 -2.59
CA SER A 275 -41.93 -2.72 -1.38
C SER A 275 -42.61 -4.05 -1.12
N GLU A 276 -43.04 -4.74 -2.20
CA GLU A 276 -43.61 -6.08 -2.11
C GLU A 276 -42.57 -7.11 -1.66
N MET A 277 -41.42 -7.18 -2.34
CA MET A 277 -40.32 -8.02 -1.95
C MET A 277 -39.92 -7.79 -0.49
N LEU A 278 -39.81 -6.52 -0.04
CA LEU A 278 -39.46 -6.20 1.35
C LEU A 278 -40.44 -6.82 2.36
N LYS A 279 -41.73 -6.92 2.06
CA LYS A 279 -42.71 -7.57 2.95
C LYS A 279 -42.47 -9.07 3.06
N GLU A 280 -42.06 -9.70 1.97
CA GLU A 280 -41.85 -11.13 1.88
C GLU A 280 -40.48 -11.58 2.50
N VAL A 281 -39.51 -10.68 2.62
CA VAL A 281 -38.21 -10.98 3.26
C VAL A 281 -38.42 -11.36 4.73
N THR A 282 -38.16 -12.60 5.08
CA THR A 282 -38.28 -13.12 6.45
C THR A 282 -36.92 -13.58 7.02
N SER A 283 -35.98 -13.92 6.18
CA SER A 283 -34.64 -14.38 6.54
C SER A 283 -33.65 -14.17 5.40
N ALA A 284 -32.36 -14.41 5.64
CA ALA A 284 -31.32 -14.41 4.63
C ALA A 284 -31.54 -15.49 3.54
N ASP A 285 -31.96 -16.70 3.94
CA ASP A 285 -32.26 -17.78 2.98
C ASP A 285 -33.47 -17.44 2.11
N ALA A 286 -34.50 -16.84 2.70
CA ALA A 286 -35.66 -16.37 1.96
C ALA A 286 -35.29 -15.25 0.96
N PHE A 287 -34.32 -14.39 1.32
CA PHE A 287 -33.88 -13.29 0.45
C PHE A 287 -33.35 -13.79 -0.89
N LYS A 288 -32.45 -14.78 -0.89
CA LYS A 288 -31.89 -15.39 -2.10
C LYS A 288 -33.00 -15.98 -2.99
N SER A 289 -33.94 -16.71 -2.38
CA SER A 289 -35.07 -17.31 -3.09
C SER A 289 -35.98 -16.25 -3.73
N LEU A 290 -36.21 -15.14 -3.01
CA LEU A 290 -36.97 -14.00 -3.53
C LEU A 290 -36.23 -13.34 -4.70
N CYS A 291 -34.89 -13.16 -4.61
CA CYS A 291 -34.10 -12.66 -5.75
C CYS A 291 -34.32 -13.52 -6.99
N ALA A 292 -34.33 -14.85 -6.87
CA ALA A 292 -34.60 -15.74 -8.00
C ALA A 292 -36.02 -15.54 -8.58
N SER A 293 -37.02 -15.31 -7.72
CA SER A 293 -38.42 -15.12 -8.18
C SER A 293 -38.66 -13.77 -8.84
N TYR A 294 -37.94 -12.72 -8.42
CA TYR A 294 -38.08 -11.37 -9.00
C TYR A 294 -37.10 -11.10 -10.17
N ALA A 295 -36.09 -11.94 -10.35
CA ALA A 295 -35.10 -11.81 -11.42
C ALA A 295 -35.73 -12.06 -12.80
N SER A 296 -35.13 -11.43 -13.83
CA SER A 296 -35.41 -11.77 -15.21
C SER A 296 -35.13 -13.22 -15.51
N GLU A 297 -35.68 -13.78 -16.58
CA GLU A 297 -35.45 -15.17 -16.97
C GLU A 297 -33.95 -15.46 -17.18
N ASP A 298 -33.21 -14.50 -17.74
CA ASP A 298 -31.78 -14.60 -18.01
C ASP A 298 -30.94 -14.55 -16.71
N ASP A 299 -31.40 -13.84 -15.70
CA ASP A 299 -30.64 -13.64 -14.45
C ASP A 299 -31.01 -14.63 -13.36
N ARG A 300 -32.17 -15.28 -13.44
CA ARG A 300 -32.67 -16.22 -12.42
C ARG A 300 -31.68 -17.29 -12.06
N SER A 301 -31.02 -17.88 -13.05
CA SER A 301 -30.04 -18.94 -12.86
C SER A 301 -28.83 -18.54 -12.00
N LYS A 302 -28.55 -17.24 -11.84
CA LYS A 302 -27.47 -16.74 -10.97
C LYS A 302 -27.81 -16.94 -9.50
N TYR A 303 -29.09 -16.82 -9.12
CA TYR A 303 -29.57 -16.94 -7.75
C TYR A 303 -29.97 -18.38 -7.37
N GLU A 304 -30.11 -19.29 -8.35
CA GLU A 304 -30.47 -20.70 -8.12
C GLU A 304 -29.25 -21.58 -7.83
N LYS A 305 -28.01 -21.08 -8.02
CA LYS A 305 -26.79 -21.82 -7.73
C LYS A 305 -26.62 -22.03 -6.22
N GLU A 306 -26.36 -23.29 -5.81
CA GLU A 306 -26.16 -23.63 -4.39
C GLU A 306 -24.92 -22.95 -3.80
N ASP A 307 -23.80 -22.90 -4.58
CA ASP A 307 -22.50 -22.46 -4.10
C ASP A 307 -22.26 -20.95 -4.18
N SER A 308 -23.22 -20.17 -4.63
CA SER A 308 -23.09 -18.71 -4.74
C SER A 308 -24.35 -17.98 -4.37
N ASP A 309 -24.21 -16.85 -3.72
CA ASP A 309 -25.29 -15.92 -3.46
C ASP A 309 -24.92 -14.51 -3.95
N PRO A 310 -25.32 -14.13 -5.17
CA PRO A 310 -25.02 -12.83 -5.72
C PRO A 310 -25.69 -11.67 -4.97
N SER A 311 -26.71 -11.96 -4.15
CA SER A 311 -27.36 -10.94 -3.33
C SER A 311 -26.58 -10.61 -2.06
N TYR A 312 -25.63 -11.49 -1.64
CA TYR A 312 -24.94 -11.38 -0.38
C TYR A 312 -23.59 -10.66 -0.52
N THR A 313 -23.41 -9.59 0.21
CA THR A 313 -22.14 -8.91 0.43
C THR A 313 -21.61 -9.30 1.81
N ALA A 314 -20.46 -9.96 1.85
CA ALA A 314 -19.87 -10.48 3.08
C ALA A 314 -19.08 -9.41 3.89
N ALA A 315 -18.50 -8.42 3.22
CA ALA A 315 -17.65 -7.41 3.84
C ALA A 315 -17.71 -6.09 3.05
N GLY A 316 -18.86 -5.43 3.06
CA GLY A 316 -19.02 -4.10 2.49
C GLY A 316 -18.32 -3.05 3.35
N THR A 317 -17.48 -2.20 2.75
CA THR A 317 -16.84 -1.07 3.44
C THR A 317 -17.64 0.21 3.24
N TYR A 318 -17.53 1.16 4.17
CA TYR A 318 -18.25 2.43 4.10
C TYR A 318 -17.99 3.19 2.78
N THR A 319 -16.74 3.22 2.35
CA THR A 319 -16.31 3.91 1.11
C THR A 319 -16.58 3.11 -0.16
N GLY A 320 -16.83 1.81 -0.05
CA GLY A 320 -17.15 0.91 -1.18
C GLY A 320 -18.64 0.87 -1.54
N LEU A 321 -19.49 1.48 -0.72
CA LEU A 321 -20.92 1.56 -0.90
C LEU A 321 -21.33 2.93 -1.42
N ASP A 322 -22.50 3.00 -2.07
CA ASP A 322 -23.09 4.33 -2.33
C ASP A 322 -23.49 5.01 -1.01
N ASN A 323 -23.58 6.33 -1.05
CA ASN A 323 -23.77 7.13 0.16
C ASN A 323 -25.06 6.79 0.94
N THR A 324 -26.12 6.40 0.25
CA THR A 324 -27.41 6.05 0.87
C THR A 324 -27.31 4.69 1.57
N GLN A 325 -26.67 3.72 0.89
CA GLN A 325 -26.41 2.39 1.47
C GLN A 325 -25.45 2.49 2.66
N ALA A 326 -24.35 3.23 2.51
CA ALA A 326 -23.36 3.40 3.58
C ALA A 326 -24.02 4.04 4.82
N THR A 327 -24.76 5.12 4.65
CA THR A 327 -25.44 5.81 5.77
C THR A 327 -26.42 4.88 6.48
N TRP A 328 -27.17 4.06 5.76
CA TRP A 328 -28.16 3.18 6.36
C TRP A 328 -27.50 1.97 7.03
N LEU A 329 -26.55 1.31 6.35
CA LEU A 329 -25.92 0.08 6.81
C LEU A 329 -25.01 0.30 8.02
N PHE A 330 -24.37 1.47 8.12
CA PHE A 330 -23.43 1.81 9.18
C PHE A 330 -24.07 2.60 10.34
N ASP A 331 -25.39 2.75 10.37
CA ASP A 331 -26.10 3.33 11.51
C ASP A 331 -25.84 2.49 12.76
N GLU A 332 -25.44 3.12 13.87
CA GLU A 332 -25.07 2.47 15.13
C GLU A 332 -26.21 1.63 15.76
N ASN A 333 -27.45 1.98 15.44
CA ASN A 333 -28.63 1.29 15.95
C ASN A 333 -29.06 0.09 15.11
N ARG A 334 -28.37 -0.19 14.00
CA ARG A 334 -28.71 -1.27 13.06
C ARG A 334 -28.56 -2.63 13.71
N LYS A 335 -29.58 -3.47 13.55
CA LYS A 335 -29.62 -4.83 14.13
C LYS A 335 -29.78 -5.87 13.03
N ALA A 336 -29.22 -7.05 13.26
CA ALA A 336 -29.42 -8.18 12.36
C ALA A 336 -30.91 -8.42 12.11
N GLY A 337 -31.28 -8.53 10.83
CA GLY A 337 -32.66 -8.65 10.39
C GLY A 337 -33.36 -7.32 10.08
N ASP A 338 -32.74 -6.17 10.36
CA ASP A 338 -33.25 -4.89 9.88
C ASP A 338 -33.25 -4.86 8.35
N LYS A 339 -34.33 -4.35 7.79
CA LYS A 339 -34.55 -4.34 6.35
C LYS A 339 -35.24 -3.06 5.88
N THR A 340 -34.92 -2.64 4.68
CA THR A 340 -35.49 -1.43 4.09
C THR A 340 -35.47 -1.47 2.57
N VAL A 341 -36.16 -0.52 1.96
CA VAL A 341 -35.94 -0.14 0.56
C VAL A 341 -35.19 1.20 0.54
N LEU A 342 -34.04 1.24 -0.09
CA LEU A 342 -33.29 2.47 -0.36
C LEU A 342 -33.61 2.96 -1.77
N GLU A 343 -33.95 4.23 -1.87
CA GLU A 343 -34.29 4.89 -3.14
C GLU A 343 -33.10 5.71 -3.64
N ASN A 344 -32.70 5.48 -4.89
CA ASN A 344 -31.80 6.35 -5.63
C ASN A 344 -32.61 6.99 -6.79
N ALA A 345 -33.22 8.14 -6.52
CA ALA A 345 -34.07 8.84 -7.47
C ALA A 345 -33.35 9.21 -8.77
N THR A 346 -32.04 9.55 -8.70
CA THR A 346 -31.24 9.91 -9.88
C THR A 346 -31.05 8.72 -10.83
N ALA A 347 -30.87 7.54 -10.27
CA ALA A 347 -30.71 6.30 -11.02
C ALA A 347 -32.04 5.61 -11.35
N GLY A 348 -33.14 6.01 -10.71
CA GLY A 348 -34.43 5.32 -10.81
C GLY A 348 -34.39 3.92 -10.20
N THR A 349 -33.59 3.74 -9.12
CA THR A 349 -33.31 2.41 -8.52
C THR A 349 -33.88 2.33 -7.12
N TYR A 350 -34.52 1.23 -6.80
CA TYR A 350 -35.10 0.90 -5.50
C TYR A 350 -34.45 -0.40 -5.00
N THR A 351 -33.55 -0.28 -4.01
CA THR A 351 -32.77 -1.41 -3.51
C THR A 351 -33.34 -1.93 -2.21
N VAL A 352 -33.81 -3.18 -2.21
CA VAL A 352 -34.19 -3.90 -1.00
C VAL A 352 -32.91 -4.36 -0.32
N ILE A 353 -32.77 -4.06 0.97
CA ILE A 353 -31.63 -4.45 1.79
C ILE A 353 -32.11 -5.19 3.01
N LEU A 354 -31.40 -6.27 3.35
CA LEU A 354 -31.49 -6.98 4.62
C LEU A 354 -30.13 -6.95 5.30
N PHE A 355 -30.02 -6.28 6.43
CA PHE A 355 -28.80 -6.21 7.23
C PHE A 355 -28.53 -7.53 7.97
N VAL A 356 -27.30 -8.02 7.90
CA VAL A 356 -26.88 -9.27 8.55
C VAL A 356 -26.01 -8.98 9.77
N SER A 357 -24.91 -8.24 9.58
CA SER A 357 -24.01 -7.91 10.69
C SER A 357 -23.12 -6.73 10.37
N ARG A 358 -22.59 -6.09 11.39
CA ARG A 358 -21.47 -5.18 11.37
C ARG A 358 -20.37 -5.75 12.24
N GLN A 359 -19.15 -5.72 11.78
CA GLN A 359 -17.99 -6.26 12.50
C GLN A 359 -16.76 -5.43 12.25
N LYS A 360 -15.94 -5.34 13.28
CA LYS A 360 -14.63 -4.74 13.23
C LYS A 360 -13.73 -5.50 12.24
N ASP A 361 -13.08 -4.80 11.34
CA ASP A 361 -11.99 -5.35 10.55
C ASP A 361 -10.69 -5.29 11.38
N GLU A 362 -10.38 -6.41 12.02
CA GLU A 362 -9.22 -6.52 12.93
C GLU A 362 -7.90 -6.20 12.24
N ASP A 363 -7.75 -6.52 10.95
CA ASP A 363 -6.51 -6.23 10.20
C ASP A 363 -6.34 -4.71 9.99
N SER A 364 -7.41 -4.02 9.63
CA SER A 364 -7.41 -2.55 9.48
C SER A 364 -7.17 -1.85 10.82
N VAL A 365 -7.80 -2.32 11.88
CA VAL A 365 -7.68 -1.72 13.22
C VAL A 365 -6.28 -1.91 13.79
N ASN A 366 -5.66 -3.08 13.62
CA ASN A 366 -4.29 -3.34 14.07
C ASN A 366 -3.25 -2.42 13.41
N ASN A 367 -3.61 -1.77 12.30
CA ASN A 367 -2.74 -0.84 11.58
C ASN A 367 -2.97 0.64 11.93
N ILE A 368 -3.95 0.96 12.79
CA ILE A 368 -4.27 2.37 13.13
C ILE A 368 -3.05 3.08 13.70
N ALA A 369 -2.41 2.50 14.71
CA ALA A 369 -1.29 3.14 15.39
C ALA A 369 -0.12 3.45 14.44
N SER A 370 0.24 2.51 13.58
CA SER A 370 1.30 2.69 12.59
C SER A 370 0.93 3.70 11.50
N SER A 371 -0.35 3.73 11.10
CA SER A 371 -0.86 4.68 10.11
C SER A 371 -0.84 6.11 10.66
N LEU A 372 -1.29 6.30 11.90
CA LEU A 372 -1.26 7.61 12.57
C LEU A 372 0.18 8.10 12.79
N ALA A 373 1.09 7.23 13.21
CA ALA A 373 2.50 7.56 13.35
C ALA A 373 3.12 7.96 12.01
N SER A 374 2.83 7.23 10.95
CA SER A 374 3.32 7.50 9.59
C SER A 374 2.77 8.82 9.03
N GLN A 375 1.49 9.11 9.28
CA GLN A 375 0.87 10.38 8.90
C GLN A 375 1.53 11.55 9.63
N THR A 376 1.70 11.43 10.96
CA THR A 376 2.34 12.46 11.79
C THR A 376 3.78 12.71 11.35
N LEU A 377 4.52 11.65 11.00
CA LEU A 377 5.87 11.77 10.43
C LEU A 377 5.84 12.52 9.09
N SER A 378 4.95 12.14 8.19
CA SER A 378 4.79 12.79 6.89
C SER A 378 4.51 14.28 7.03
N ASP A 379 3.55 14.67 7.88
CA ASP A 379 3.18 16.06 8.13
C ASP A 379 4.35 16.84 8.78
N THR A 380 5.08 16.20 9.69
CA THR A 380 6.28 16.78 10.30
C THR A 380 7.35 17.05 9.26
N LEU A 381 7.67 16.05 8.41
CA LEU A 381 8.68 16.20 7.37
C LEU A 381 8.28 17.23 6.31
N LYS A 382 7.01 17.30 5.96
CA LYS A 382 6.48 18.28 5.03
C LYS A 382 6.78 19.71 5.50
N SER A 383 6.68 19.99 6.79
CA SER A 383 7.01 21.32 7.35
C SER A 383 8.46 21.75 7.07
N TYR A 384 9.38 20.78 6.95
CA TYR A 384 10.78 21.03 6.58
C TYR A 384 10.94 21.09 5.05
N THR A 385 10.37 20.12 4.32
CA THR A 385 10.58 19.99 2.89
C THR A 385 9.91 21.08 2.06
N ASP A 386 8.75 21.59 2.47
CA ASP A 386 8.01 22.65 1.76
C ASP A 386 8.83 23.94 1.67
N ASN A 387 9.74 24.17 2.64
CA ASN A 387 10.61 25.36 2.66
C ASN A 387 11.99 25.12 2.03
N MET A 388 12.31 23.87 1.64
CA MET A 388 13.59 23.56 1.01
C MET A 388 13.60 23.96 -0.46
N SER A 389 14.51 24.85 -0.82
CA SER A 389 14.78 25.18 -2.21
C SER A 389 15.53 24.04 -2.91
N VAL A 390 15.24 23.82 -4.19
CA VAL A 390 16.03 22.94 -5.06
C VAL A 390 16.52 23.74 -6.24
N ASN A 391 17.83 23.80 -6.41
CA ASN A 391 18.47 24.43 -7.55
C ASN A 391 19.14 23.35 -8.42
N ASN A 392 18.70 23.21 -9.63
CA ASN A 392 19.26 22.27 -10.61
C ASN A 392 20.46 22.92 -11.32
N ILE A 393 21.62 22.85 -10.68
CA ILE A 393 22.83 23.60 -11.06
C ILE A 393 23.27 23.33 -12.51
N SER A 394 22.99 22.15 -13.02
CA SER A 394 23.51 21.73 -14.32
C SER A 394 22.41 21.40 -15.35
N ASN A 395 21.15 21.65 -15.03
CA ASN A 395 19.97 21.22 -15.80
C ASN A 395 20.02 19.72 -16.18
N ARG A 396 20.62 18.90 -15.32
CA ARG A 396 20.81 17.47 -15.57
C ARG A 396 19.66 16.63 -15.05
N VAL A 397 18.90 17.18 -14.14
CA VAL A 397 17.68 16.57 -13.62
C VAL A 397 16.50 17.30 -14.24
N LYS A 398 15.75 16.60 -15.04
CA LYS A 398 14.45 17.09 -15.51
C LYS A 398 13.45 16.81 -14.40
N MET A 399 12.96 17.87 -13.78
CA MET A 399 11.91 17.71 -12.76
C MET A 399 10.63 17.29 -13.45
N TYR A 400 10.10 16.18 -13.00
CA TYR A 400 8.80 15.68 -13.42
C TYR A 400 7.74 16.25 -12.48
N SER A 401 6.79 16.99 -13.01
CA SER A 401 5.58 17.42 -12.29
C SER A 401 4.45 16.49 -12.71
N GLU A 402 3.87 15.77 -11.75
CA GLU A 402 2.66 15.00 -11.95
C GLU A 402 1.48 15.87 -12.41
#